data_eac46dddc0b4d7eb0747097e6363a0d0
#
_entry.id   eac46dddc0b4d7eb0747097e6363a0d0
#
_cell.length_a   1.000
_cell.length_b   1.000
_cell.length_c   1.000
_cell.angle_alpha   90.00
_cell.angle_beta   90.00
_cell.angle_gamma   90.00
#
_symmetry.space_group_name_H-M   'P 1'
#
loop_
_entity.id
_entity.type
_entity.pdbx_description
1 polymer ?
#
loop_
_entity_poly.entity_id
_entity_poly.type
_entity_poly.pdbx_seq_one_letter_code
_entity_poly.pdbx_strand_id
1 'polypeptide(L)'
;LPGEHNIENYMAAIGTLDGLVPDQVARDFAAKFAGVEHRIELVRTRNGVRYYNDSIASSPSRTIAGLRSFHQKVVLIAGGYDKHIPFDVLGPEVVEHVKALVLTGDTAPKLRQAVERAPGYDPAALPIVEYKDFEAAVLAACGLAQPGDVVLLSPACASFDRFKNFMERGAAFKRIIYGLE
;
A
#
# COMPACT_ATOMS: atom_id res chain seq x y z
N LEU A 1 -0.32 0.21 -15.43
CA LEU A 1 -0.39 0.44 -13.99
C LEU A 1 -1.69 -0.12 -13.43
N PRO A 2 -1.69 -0.77 -12.26
CA PRO A 2 -2.91 -1.30 -11.64
C PRO A 2 -3.80 -0.16 -11.09
N GLY A 3 -5.13 -0.38 -11.09
CA GLY A 3 -6.14 0.47 -10.47
C GLY A 3 -6.84 1.45 -11.42
N GLU A 4 -8.16 1.59 -11.25
CA GLU A 4 -9.03 2.49 -12.05
C GLU A 4 -8.58 3.96 -11.97
N HIS A 5 -8.13 4.40 -10.79
CA HIS A 5 -7.60 5.75 -10.62
C HIS A 5 -6.42 6.08 -11.54
N ASN A 6 -5.66 5.09 -12.02
CA ASN A 6 -4.60 5.31 -13.01
C ASN A 6 -5.17 5.53 -14.40
N ILE A 7 -6.30 4.90 -14.73
CA ILE A 7 -7.03 5.18 -15.98
C ILE A 7 -7.52 6.63 -15.97
N GLU A 8 -8.11 7.09 -14.88
CA GLU A 8 -8.54 8.48 -14.69
C GLU A 8 -7.38 9.47 -14.82
N ASN A 9 -6.21 9.16 -14.22
CA ASN A 9 -5.01 9.97 -14.35
C ASN A 9 -4.51 10.07 -15.81
N TYR A 10 -4.54 8.93 -16.54
CA TYR A 10 -4.19 8.95 -17.98
C TYR A 10 -5.19 9.78 -18.79
N MET A 11 -6.49 9.62 -18.55
CA MET A 11 -7.52 10.39 -19.23
C MET A 11 -7.35 11.89 -18.98
N ALA A 12 -7.10 12.29 -17.73
CA ALA A 12 -6.84 13.68 -17.40
C ALA A 12 -5.58 14.23 -18.08
N ALA A 13 -4.49 13.46 -18.07
CA ALA A 13 -3.24 13.85 -18.73
C ALA A 13 -3.42 13.98 -20.26
N ILE A 14 -4.05 13.02 -20.91
CA ILE A 14 -4.33 13.02 -22.34
C ILE A 14 -5.23 14.22 -22.68
N GLY A 15 -6.33 14.44 -21.93
CA GLY A 15 -7.24 15.57 -22.16
C GLY A 15 -6.56 16.93 -21.98
N THR A 16 -5.58 17.03 -21.06
CA THR A 16 -4.80 18.26 -20.87
C THR A 16 -3.84 18.53 -22.03
N LEU A 17 -3.36 17.48 -22.69
CA LEU A 17 -2.39 17.54 -23.79
C LEU A 17 -3.06 17.47 -25.17
N ASP A 18 -4.40 17.46 -25.23
CA ASP A 18 -5.15 17.39 -26.49
C ASP A 18 -4.76 18.51 -27.42
N GLY A 19 -4.45 18.15 -28.66
CA GLY A 19 -3.92 19.07 -29.68
C GLY A 19 -2.45 19.52 -29.51
N LEU A 20 -1.80 19.21 -28.37
CA LEU A 20 -0.39 19.55 -28.11
C LEU A 20 0.56 18.38 -28.40
N VAL A 21 0.10 17.16 -28.22
CA VAL A 21 0.88 15.94 -28.39
C VAL A 21 0.12 14.97 -29.30
N PRO A 22 0.79 14.38 -30.33
CA PRO A 22 0.15 13.37 -31.18
C PRO A 22 -0.31 12.15 -30.35
N ASP A 23 -1.49 11.61 -30.65
CA ASP A 23 -2.09 10.45 -29.97
C ASP A 23 -1.12 9.25 -29.88
N GLN A 24 -0.33 9.02 -30.93
CA GLN A 24 0.61 7.91 -30.94
C GLN A 24 1.69 8.07 -29.86
N VAL A 25 2.18 9.30 -29.64
CA VAL A 25 3.17 9.60 -28.58
C VAL A 25 2.56 9.35 -27.19
N ALA A 26 1.32 9.75 -26.97
CA ALA A 26 0.59 9.50 -25.71
C ALA A 26 0.41 7.98 -25.46
N ARG A 27 0.04 7.21 -26.49
CA ARG A 27 -0.10 5.74 -26.41
C ARG A 27 1.24 5.06 -26.12
N ASP A 28 2.30 5.45 -26.82
CA ASP A 28 3.64 4.88 -26.64
C ASP A 28 4.19 5.16 -25.25
N PHE A 29 3.94 6.37 -24.73
CA PHE A 29 4.28 6.73 -23.36
C PHE A 29 3.48 5.88 -22.34
N ALA A 30 2.16 5.80 -22.48
CA ALA A 30 1.31 5.03 -21.59
C ALA A 30 1.71 3.54 -21.53
N ALA A 31 2.12 2.97 -22.66
CA ALA A 31 2.58 1.57 -22.74
C ALA A 31 3.92 1.34 -22.02
N LYS A 32 4.80 2.34 -21.96
CA LYS A 32 6.16 2.25 -21.40
C LYS A 32 6.24 2.78 -19.96
N PHE A 33 5.28 3.57 -19.52
CA PHE A 33 5.32 4.23 -18.23
C PHE A 33 5.19 3.21 -17.08
N ALA A 34 6.27 3.02 -16.35
CA ALA A 34 6.36 2.03 -15.26
C ALA A 34 5.66 2.47 -13.94
N GLY A 35 5.14 3.69 -13.89
CA GLY A 35 4.51 4.25 -12.69
C GLY A 35 5.39 5.29 -11.98
N VAL A 36 4.90 5.76 -10.85
CA VAL A 36 5.59 6.72 -9.99
C VAL A 36 6.16 5.97 -8.79
N GLU A 37 7.41 6.25 -8.46
CA GLU A 37 8.07 5.68 -7.29
C GLU A 37 7.23 5.90 -6.02
N HIS A 38 7.17 4.91 -5.14
CA HIS A 38 6.38 4.87 -3.91
C HIS A 38 4.85 4.88 -4.09
N ARG A 39 4.33 4.73 -5.33
CA ARG A 39 2.88 4.67 -5.60
C ARG A 39 2.51 3.36 -6.27
N ILE A 40 2.08 2.38 -5.47
CA ILE A 40 1.81 0.99 -5.90
C ILE A 40 2.97 0.46 -6.78
N GLU A 41 4.19 0.81 -6.41
CA GLU A 41 5.42 0.44 -7.11
C GLU A 41 5.74 -1.03 -6.86
N LEU A 42 5.79 -1.85 -7.91
CA LEU A 42 6.29 -3.21 -7.79
C LEU A 42 7.81 -3.17 -7.55
N VAL A 43 8.21 -3.50 -6.33
CA VAL A 43 9.63 -3.50 -5.92
C VAL A 43 10.35 -4.75 -6.39
N ARG A 44 9.75 -5.91 -6.11
CA ARG A 44 10.37 -7.23 -6.39
C ARG A 44 9.29 -8.29 -6.46
N THR A 45 9.53 -9.31 -7.27
CA THR A 45 8.86 -10.62 -7.17
C THR A 45 9.90 -11.64 -6.71
N ARG A 46 9.61 -12.36 -5.61
CA ARG A 46 10.51 -13.37 -5.04
C ARG A 46 9.70 -14.55 -4.53
N ASN A 47 10.10 -15.77 -4.90
CA ASN A 47 9.43 -17.01 -4.49
C ASN A 47 7.90 -16.99 -4.74
N GLY A 48 7.47 -16.36 -5.86
CA GLY A 48 6.05 -16.20 -6.19
C GLY A 48 5.31 -15.11 -5.42
N VAL A 49 5.94 -14.42 -4.47
CA VAL A 49 5.36 -13.28 -3.73
C VAL A 49 5.74 -11.96 -4.41
N ARG A 50 4.77 -11.07 -4.58
CA ARG A 50 4.95 -9.73 -5.15
C ARG A 50 4.95 -8.69 -4.05
N TYR A 51 5.97 -7.83 -4.01
CA TYR A 51 6.16 -6.80 -2.99
C TYR A 51 5.91 -5.43 -3.59
N TYR A 52 4.92 -4.71 -3.06
CA TYR A 52 4.52 -3.40 -3.55
C TYR A 52 4.78 -2.31 -2.51
N ASN A 53 5.34 -1.21 -2.98
CA ASN A 53 5.59 0.00 -2.20
C ASN A 53 4.57 1.08 -2.56
N ASP A 54 3.68 1.38 -1.64
CA ASP A 54 2.71 2.47 -1.71
C ASP A 54 2.89 3.43 -0.53
N SER A 55 4.15 3.71 -0.18
CA SER A 55 4.50 4.56 0.96
C SER A 55 3.93 5.98 0.88
N ILE A 56 3.57 6.46 -0.32
CA ILE A 56 2.90 7.75 -0.52
C ILE A 56 1.46 7.79 0.02
N ALA A 57 0.83 6.63 0.29
CA ALA A 57 -0.51 6.53 0.85
C ALA A 57 -0.52 6.94 2.33
N SER A 58 -0.47 8.25 2.58
CA SER A 58 -0.38 8.86 3.91
C SER A 58 -1.74 9.28 4.50
N SER A 59 -2.83 8.66 4.02
CA SER A 59 -4.19 8.83 4.53
C SER A 59 -5.04 7.57 4.25
N PRO A 60 -6.12 7.33 5.02
CA PRO A 60 -7.02 6.19 4.82
C PRO A 60 -7.55 6.08 3.39
N SER A 61 -8.01 7.17 2.79
CA SER A 61 -8.57 7.19 1.44
C SER A 61 -7.58 6.72 0.36
N ARG A 62 -6.29 7.05 0.52
CA ARG A 62 -5.24 6.60 -0.42
C ARG A 62 -4.96 5.11 -0.29
N THR A 63 -4.91 4.60 0.94
CA THR A 63 -4.74 3.15 1.18
C THR A 63 -5.95 2.37 0.66
N ILE A 64 -7.17 2.89 0.81
CA ILE A 64 -8.37 2.30 0.22
C ILE A 64 -8.24 2.19 -1.30
N ALA A 65 -7.85 3.26 -1.98
CA ALA A 65 -7.61 3.23 -3.42
C ALA A 65 -6.53 2.21 -3.82
N GLY A 66 -5.47 2.11 -3.00
CA GLY A 66 -4.42 1.10 -3.18
C GLY A 66 -4.94 -0.33 -3.03
N LEU A 67 -5.71 -0.62 -1.98
CA LEU A 67 -6.29 -1.95 -1.72
C LEU A 67 -7.20 -2.40 -2.87
N ARG A 68 -8.08 -1.53 -3.33
CA ARG A 68 -9.02 -1.79 -4.45
C ARG A 68 -8.34 -2.01 -5.80
N SER A 69 -7.03 -1.73 -5.90
CA SER A 69 -6.26 -1.99 -7.13
C SER A 69 -5.84 -3.45 -7.29
N PHE A 70 -6.07 -4.28 -6.28
CA PHE A 70 -5.73 -5.71 -6.31
C PHE A 70 -6.98 -6.57 -6.36
N HIS A 71 -6.98 -7.60 -7.24
CA HIS A 71 -8.06 -8.58 -7.39
C HIS A 71 -7.98 -9.74 -6.39
N GLN A 72 -7.08 -9.64 -5.40
CA GLN A 72 -6.88 -10.64 -4.35
C GLN A 72 -6.63 -9.95 -3.01
N LYS A 73 -6.89 -10.65 -1.92
CA LYS A 73 -6.51 -10.16 -0.59
C LYS A 73 -5.00 -10.07 -0.45
N VAL A 74 -4.52 -8.99 0.18
CA VAL A 74 -3.10 -8.69 0.37
C VAL A 74 -2.66 -8.88 1.82
N VAL A 75 -1.36 -9.06 2.05
CA VAL A 75 -0.74 -8.83 3.37
C VAL A 75 -0.41 -7.35 3.44
N LEU A 76 -1.13 -6.61 4.31
CA LEU A 76 -1.00 -5.16 4.43
C LEU A 76 -0.07 -4.77 5.57
N ILE A 77 0.88 -3.87 5.28
CA ILE A 77 1.66 -3.16 6.30
C ILE A 77 1.10 -1.74 6.41
N ALA A 78 0.59 -1.38 7.60
CA ALA A 78 -0.04 -0.10 7.86
C ALA A 78 0.38 0.51 9.19
N GLY A 79 0.20 1.85 9.28
CA GLY A 79 0.52 2.63 10.47
C GLY A 79 1.64 3.64 10.26
N GLY A 80 1.87 4.46 11.27
CA GLY A 80 2.81 5.57 11.26
C GLY A 80 2.37 6.70 12.16
N TYR A 81 2.74 7.94 11.81
CA TYR A 81 2.46 9.14 12.57
C TYR A 81 0.96 9.49 12.59
N ASP A 82 0.47 9.86 13.77
CA ASP A 82 -0.93 10.22 13.99
C ASP A 82 -1.23 11.68 13.61
N LYS A 83 -1.93 11.89 12.50
CA LYS A 83 -2.47 13.19 12.09
C LYS A 83 -3.87 13.47 12.67
N HIS A 84 -4.35 12.65 13.62
CA HIS A 84 -5.69 12.71 14.18
C HIS A 84 -6.82 12.55 13.14
N ILE A 85 -6.55 11.79 12.06
CA ILE A 85 -7.55 11.43 11.04
C ILE A 85 -8.26 10.15 11.51
N PRO A 86 -9.59 10.08 11.42
CA PRO A 86 -10.35 8.87 11.76
C PRO A 86 -10.06 7.73 10.77
N PHE A 87 -10.00 6.49 11.30
CA PHE A 87 -9.75 5.28 10.51
C PHE A 87 -10.99 4.43 10.27
N ASP A 88 -12.16 4.87 10.72
CA ASP A 88 -13.41 4.08 10.66
C ASP A 88 -13.74 3.63 9.23
N VAL A 89 -13.51 4.50 8.25
CA VAL A 89 -13.74 4.19 6.83
C VAL A 89 -12.79 3.13 6.27
N LEU A 90 -11.64 2.92 6.91
CA LEU A 90 -10.64 1.94 6.47
C LEU A 90 -10.95 0.54 6.97
N GLY A 91 -11.60 0.41 8.14
CA GLY A 91 -11.88 -0.88 8.75
C GLY A 91 -12.59 -1.87 7.82
N PRO A 92 -13.75 -1.54 7.24
CA PRO A 92 -14.46 -2.42 6.32
C PRO A 92 -13.62 -2.82 5.08
N GLU A 93 -12.85 -1.89 4.52
CA GLU A 93 -11.99 -2.14 3.36
C GLU A 93 -10.85 -3.13 3.70
N VAL A 94 -10.29 -3.02 4.92
CA VAL A 94 -9.30 -3.98 5.39
C VAL A 94 -9.92 -5.37 5.55
N VAL A 95 -11.11 -5.50 6.11
CA VAL A 95 -11.82 -6.78 6.22
C VAL A 95 -12.06 -7.43 4.85
N GLU A 96 -12.42 -6.63 3.85
CA GLU A 96 -12.70 -7.11 2.51
C GLU A 96 -11.43 -7.48 1.73
N HIS A 97 -10.37 -6.64 1.79
CA HIS A 97 -9.23 -6.72 0.88
C HIS A 97 -7.93 -7.26 1.51
N VAL A 98 -7.90 -7.51 2.82
CA VAL A 98 -6.67 -7.92 3.52
C VAL A 98 -6.80 -9.33 4.07
N LYS A 99 -5.77 -10.15 3.92
CA LYS A 99 -5.67 -11.50 4.50
C LYS A 99 -4.87 -11.54 5.79
N ALA A 100 -3.97 -10.58 5.99
CA ALA A 100 -3.22 -10.39 7.23
C ALA A 100 -2.81 -8.91 7.34
N LEU A 101 -2.98 -8.32 8.53
CA LEU A 101 -2.65 -6.93 8.81
C LEU A 101 -1.46 -6.85 9.76
N VAL A 102 -0.38 -6.20 9.29
CA VAL A 102 0.80 -5.92 10.10
C VAL A 102 0.83 -4.43 10.41
N LEU A 103 0.73 -4.11 11.68
CA LEU A 103 0.67 -2.75 12.18
C LEU A 103 2.03 -2.30 12.74
N THR A 104 2.33 -1.01 12.55
CA THR A 104 3.51 -0.36 13.12
C THR A 104 3.26 1.13 13.36
N GLY A 105 4.11 1.78 14.16
CA GLY A 105 4.01 3.21 14.44
C GLY A 105 2.91 3.60 15.43
N ASP A 106 2.77 4.92 15.67
CA ASP A 106 1.94 5.48 16.72
C ASP A 106 0.45 5.20 16.55
N THR A 107 0.00 5.01 15.30
CA THR A 107 -1.42 4.77 14.97
C THR A 107 -1.84 3.31 15.04
N ALA A 108 -0.94 2.37 15.33
CA ALA A 108 -1.25 0.94 15.36
C ALA A 108 -2.48 0.59 16.23
N PRO A 109 -2.63 1.11 17.47
CA PRO A 109 -3.82 0.81 18.29
C PRO A 109 -5.12 1.33 17.69
N LYS A 110 -5.09 2.51 17.05
CA LYS A 110 -6.28 3.11 16.42
C LYS A 110 -6.71 2.34 15.18
N LEU A 111 -5.76 1.92 14.35
CA LEU A 111 -6.01 1.10 13.17
C LEU A 111 -6.56 -0.27 13.57
N ARG A 112 -5.96 -0.93 14.56
CA ARG A 112 -6.49 -2.17 15.13
C ARG A 112 -7.95 -2.02 15.55
N GLN A 113 -8.26 -1.01 16.35
CA GLN A 113 -9.61 -0.76 16.83
C GLN A 113 -10.61 -0.53 15.69
N ALA A 114 -10.22 0.23 14.64
CA ALA A 114 -11.07 0.47 13.50
C ALA A 114 -11.40 -0.82 12.72
N VAL A 115 -10.43 -1.73 12.59
CA VAL A 115 -10.63 -3.03 11.92
C VAL A 115 -11.44 -3.98 12.79
N GLU A 116 -11.14 -4.09 14.08
CA GLU A 116 -11.86 -4.98 15.00
C GLU A 116 -13.33 -4.60 15.20
N ARG A 117 -13.68 -3.32 15.01
CA ARG A 117 -15.06 -2.82 15.04
C ARG A 117 -15.79 -2.93 13.71
N ALA A 118 -15.06 -3.22 12.64
CA ALA A 118 -15.67 -3.27 11.30
C ALA A 118 -16.60 -4.48 11.16
N PRO A 119 -17.76 -4.32 10.49
CA PRO A 119 -18.63 -5.44 10.19
C PRO A 119 -17.89 -6.57 9.45
N GLY A 120 -18.12 -7.80 9.88
CA GLY A 120 -17.54 -8.99 9.27
C GLY A 120 -16.08 -9.28 9.67
N TYR A 121 -15.50 -8.53 10.60
CA TYR A 121 -14.18 -8.87 11.14
C TYR A 121 -14.20 -10.24 11.83
N ASP A 122 -13.29 -11.11 11.43
CA ASP A 122 -13.04 -12.41 12.05
C ASP A 122 -11.52 -12.55 12.29
N PRO A 123 -11.06 -12.63 13.56
CA PRO A 123 -9.64 -12.75 13.87
C PRO A 123 -9.00 -14.03 13.35
N ALA A 124 -9.77 -15.08 13.06
CA ALA A 124 -9.26 -16.30 12.47
C ALA A 124 -8.97 -16.14 10.96
N ALA A 125 -9.78 -15.33 10.27
CA ALA A 125 -9.63 -15.06 8.83
C ALA A 125 -8.71 -13.88 8.55
N LEU A 126 -8.59 -12.91 9.47
CA LEU A 126 -7.77 -11.71 9.34
C LEU A 126 -6.93 -11.49 10.61
N PRO A 127 -5.79 -12.19 10.75
CA PRO A 127 -4.88 -11.97 11.87
C PRO A 127 -4.29 -10.55 11.83
N ILE A 128 -4.23 -9.90 13.00
CA ILE A 128 -3.61 -8.59 13.19
C ILE A 128 -2.42 -8.74 14.12
N VAL A 129 -1.22 -8.44 13.62
CA VAL A 129 0.02 -8.42 14.40
C VAL A 129 0.59 -7.01 14.46
N GLU A 130 1.35 -6.71 15.51
CA GLU A 130 1.90 -5.38 15.74
C GLU A 130 3.39 -5.47 16.09
N TYR A 131 4.17 -4.61 15.46
CA TYR A 131 5.61 -4.50 15.72
C TYR A 131 5.99 -3.02 15.91
N LYS A 132 6.75 -2.74 16.97
CA LYS A 132 7.26 -1.37 17.18
C LYS A 132 8.33 -1.01 16.15
N ASP A 133 9.17 -1.95 15.77
CA ASP A 133 10.22 -1.73 14.78
C ASP A 133 9.69 -1.92 13.36
N PHE A 134 10.07 -1.00 12.46
CA PHE A 134 9.58 -1.02 11.07
C PHE A 134 10.13 -2.20 10.27
N GLU A 135 11.42 -2.52 10.45
CA GLU A 135 12.05 -3.65 9.77
C GLU A 135 11.42 -4.96 10.21
N ALA A 136 11.22 -5.13 11.54
CA ALA A 136 10.53 -6.29 12.08
C ALA A 136 9.10 -6.43 11.53
N ALA A 137 8.36 -5.33 11.37
CA ALA A 137 7.05 -5.32 10.75
C ALA A 137 7.10 -5.80 9.29
N VAL A 138 8.05 -5.29 8.51
CA VAL A 138 8.22 -5.70 7.11
C VAL A 138 8.57 -7.19 7.01
N LEU A 139 9.53 -7.65 7.81
CA LEU A 139 9.94 -9.07 7.82
C LEU A 139 8.81 -10.00 8.27
N ALA A 140 8.00 -9.58 9.27
CA ALA A 140 6.82 -10.31 9.68
C ALA A 140 5.79 -10.45 8.55
N ALA A 141 5.54 -9.36 7.80
CA ALA A 141 4.65 -9.40 6.64
C ALA A 141 5.18 -10.34 5.55
N CYS A 142 6.49 -10.36 5.32
CA CYS A 142 7.13 -11.30 4.40
C CYS A 142 6.94 -12.77 4.86
N GLY A 143 7.04 -13.03 6.16
CA GLY A 143 6.86 -14.37 6.74
C GLY A 143 5.40 -14.87 6.70
N LEU A 144 4.42 -13.97 6.64
CA LEU A 144 2.99 -14.32 6.51
C LEU A 144 2.57 -14.59 5.06
N ALA A 145 3.39 -14.20 4.08
CA ALA A 145 3.07 -14.34 2.68
C ALA A 145 3.43 -15.72 2.13
N GLN A 146 2.62 -16.23 1.22
CA GLN A 146 2.81 -17.49 0.50
C GLN A 146 2.95 -17.22 -1.01
N PRO A 147 3.51 -18.16 -1.81
CA PRO A 147 3.56 -18.01 -3.26
C PRO A 147 2.17 -17.66 -3.85
N GLY A 148 2.13 -16.65 -4.70
CA GLY A 148 0.90 -16.06 -5.24
C GLY A 148 0.43 -14.81 -4.52
N ASP A 149 0.90 -14.55 -3.30
CA ASP A 149 0.48 -13.40 -2.50
C ASP A 149 1.08 -12.07 -2.94
N VAL A 150 0.46 -11.03 -2.43
CA VAL A 150 0.93 -9.64 -2.48
C VAL A 150 1.23 -9.16 -1.07
N VAL A 151 2.42 -8.63 -0.84
CA VAL A 151 2.77 -7.83 0.33
C VAL A 151 2.75 -6.37 -0.08
N LEU A 152 1.91 -5.58 0.59
CA LEU A 152 1.69 -4.18 0.27
C LEU A 152 2.06 -3.30 1.46
N LEU A 153 3.04 -2.41 1.29
CA LEU A 153 3.24 -1.27 2.17
C LEU A 153 2.30 -0.15 1.73
N SER A 154 1.16 0.05 2.42
CA SER A 154 0.24 1.17 2.21
C SER A 154 -0.23 1.70 3.57
N PRO A 155 0.53 2.66 4.14
CA PRO A 155 0.52 2.93 5.57
C PRO A 155 -0.73 3.59 6.12
N ALA A 156 -1.57 4.23 5.32
CA ALA A 156 -2.70 5.08 5.74
C ALA A 156 -2.32 6.28 6.63
N CYS A 157 -1.03 6.46 6.89
CA CYS A 157 -0.48 7.42 7.85
C CYS A 157 0.74 8.13 7.28
N ALA A 158 1.03 9.33 7.80
CA ALA A 158 2.32 9.97 7.56
C ALA A 158 3.46 9.15 8.19
N SER A 159 4.70 9.52 7.87
CA SER A 159 5.90 8.78 8.28
C SER A 159 6.69 9.47 9.40
N PHE A 160 6.21 10.60 9.91
CA PHE A 160 6.97 11.52 10.77
C PHE A 160 7.27 10.98 12.16
N ASP A 161 6.72 9.85 12.55
CA ASP A 161 7.06 9.09 13.75
C ASP A 161 8.47 8.49 13.69
N ARG A 162 8.98 8.17 12.46
CA ARG A 162 10.28 7.48 12.30
C ARG A 162 11.10 7.92 11.10
N PHE A 163 10.49 8.54 10.11
CA PHE A 163 11.13 8.95 8.87
C PHE A 163 10.83 10.42 8.59
N LYS A 164 11.75 11.14 7.99
CA LYS A 164 11.53 12.55 7.61
C LYS A 164 10.38 12.75 6.62
N ASN A 165 10.14 11.74 5.78
CA ASN A 165 9.11 11.78 4.75
C ASN A 165 8.76 10.36 4.27
N PHE A 166 7.72 10.26 3.43
CA PHE A 166 7.27 8.97 2.88
C PHE A 166 8.31 8.33 1.92
N MET A 167 9.18 9.12 1.30
CA MET A 167 10.23 8.61 0.40
C MET A 167 11.26 7.81 1.19
N GLU A 168 11.73 8.32 2.34
CA GLU A 168 12.64 7.59 3.21
C GLU A 168 12.02 6.29 3.73
N ARG A 169 10.74 6.30 4.13
CA ARG A 169 10.01 5.09 4.52
C ARG A 169 9.95 4.08 3.39
N GLY A 170 9.60 4.53 2.18
CA GLY A 170 9.54 3.68 1.00
C GLY A 170 10.91 3.14 0.59
N ALA A 171 11.97 3.95 0.68
CA ALA A 171 13.34 3.51 0.44
C ALA A 171 13.80 2.47 1.48
N ALA A 172 13.42 2.64 2.76
CA ALA A 172 13.69 1.64 3.80
C ALA A 172 13.00 0.30 3.50
N PHE A 173 11.72 0.34 3.12
CA PHE A 173 11.00 -0.86 2.67
C PHE A 173 11.71 -1.55 1.50
N LYS A 174 12.06 -0.82 0.45
CA LYS A 174 12.75 -1.35 -0.73
C LYS A 174 14.07 -2.04 -0.33
N ARG A 175 14.86 -1.39 0.52
CA ARG A 175 16.13 -1.96 1.00
C ARG A 175 15.92 -3.30 1.72
N ILE A 176 14.92 -3.39 2.60
CA ILE A 176 14.60 -4.64 3.31
C ILE A 176 14.19 -5.72 2.32
N ILE A 177 13.28 -5.40 1.37
CA ILE A 177 12.80 -6.36 0.37
C ILE A 177 13.93 -6.85 -0.56
N TYR A 178 14.85 -5.97 -0.95
CA TYR A 178 16.01 -6.38 -1.75
C TYR A 178 17.01 -7.23 -0.95
N GLY A 179 17.11 -7.02 0.36
CA GLY A 179 17.97 -7.78 1.27
C GLY A 179 17.44 -9.16 1.67
N LEU A 180 16.22 -9.54 1.27
CA LEU A 180 15.70 -10.89 1.54
C LEU A 180 16.56 -11.93 0.78
N GLU A 181 17.08 -12.92 1.49
CA GLU A 181 17.85 -14.05 0.95
C GLU A 181 16.95 -15.13 0.35
#